data_dc50553ba109929329970c713e426168
#
_entry.id   dc50553ba109929329970c713e426168
#
_cell.length_a   1.000
_cell.length_b   1.000
_cell.length_c   1.000
_cell.angle_alpha   90.00
_cell.angle_beta   90.00
_cell.angle_gamma   90.00
#
_symmetry.space_group_name_H-M   'P 1'
#
loop_
_entity.id
_entity.type
_entity.pdbx_description
1 polymer ?
#
loop_
_entity_poly.entity_id
_entity_poly.type
_entity_poly.pdbx_seq_one_letter_code
_entity_poly.pdbx_strand_id
1 'polypeptide(L)'
;MGIAESGADPQELELAYEVAVDQAVAAGEDPLEAVEAVFDEFLLAWDDDGGGGLTAALEFEVPADGDYRLLVGGASSKLGGQTFGDYRLLLGLDTPQVLEGDAEPTGETIAVVDVEATPPGVGVQEILGSLTPEKATTFLRFNRFREDDTLYVYLEATSGDLIPVIELQNFARKPIRSGNRSGRDAVATLQYTFPSDDGQNYWLEIASWGEGEKVTSGDYRLLVGVNAPEVLTGSADTEGGRDVVLEPIEVRVGTKVEQIVDVNQQSEFFEAVGSLQMEWTDPALAFNPETCGCDVKSFLGPGVDQFVASTESRWPDFTLQNQQGNRWIQNQTLTIAPNGHTTYFEHFTTSFQVDFDFRQYPFDAQELVIRVDSLQPEELYRYATLEGFGEISAEHGENEFVLTDFETSVSSEKRSNGAITSRFTFSFEAQRLVSYYVFRVFVPILLIIMVSWITFFLKDYGRRIEVATGNLLLFIAFSWSLAENYPRLGYLTFLDAVMAIMFVINALVVVYNVWLKRMEMRGQEALAERIDTVLDWAYPLAYIASFGLVVLWFF
;
A
#
# COMPACT_ATOMS: atom_id res chain seq x y z
N MET A 1 38.98 3.35 19.61
CA MET A 1 38.74 4.03 20.89
C MET A 1 39.25 5.46 20.79
N GLY A 2 38.50 6.44 21.26
CA GLY A 2 38.93 7.84 21.16
C GLY A 2 38.43 8.69 22.35
N ILE A 3 39.08 9.78 22.60
CA ILE A 3 38.73 10.75 23.64
C ILE A 3 38.34 12.06 22.98
N ALA A 4 37.18 12.59 23.35
CA ALA A 4 36.65 13.85 22.86
C ALA A 4 36.29 14.79 24.02
N GLU A 5 36.16 16.10 23.72
CA GLU A 5 35.58 17.05 24.70
C GLU A 5 34.10 16.71 24.97
N SER A 6 33.60 17.10 26.15
CA SER A 6 32.24 16.75 26.59
C SER A 6 31.10 17.26 25.64
N GLY A 7 31.40 18.19 24.76
CA GLY A 7 30.48 18.77 23.75
C GLY A 7 30.50 18.11 22.37
N ALA A 8 31.44 17.19 22.10
CA ALA A 8 31.57 16.55 20.81
C ALA A 8 30.36 15.62 20.56
N ASP A 9 29.80 15.70 19.36
CA ASP A 9 28.67 14.86 18.94
C ASP A 9 29.17 13.60 18.22
N PRO A 10 28.90 12.38 18.77
CA PRO A 10 29.32 11.14 18.15
C PRO A 10 28.72 10.94 16.74
N GLN A 11 27.54 11.50 16.47
CA GLN A 11 26.90 11.38 15.16
C GLN A 11 27.58 12.27 14.11
N GLU A 12 28.12 13.42 14.52
CA GLU A 12 28.88 14.30 13.63
C GLU A 12 30.21 13.65 13.22
N LEU A 13 30.85 12.94 14.15
CA LEU A 13 32.03 12.12 13.86
C LEU A 13 31.70 10.97 12.89
N GLU A 14 30.62 10.24 13.12
CA GLU A 14 30.19 9.13 12.26
C GLU A 14 29.88 9.61 10.83
N LEU A 15 29.17 10.72 10.71
CA LEU A 15 28.87 11.33 9.42
C LEU A 15 30.13 11.82 8.70
N ALA A 16 31.05 12.48 9.41
CA ALA A 16 32.32 12.93 8.85
C ALA A 16 33.17 11.75 8.35
N TYR A 17 33.21 10.66 9.11
CA TYR A 17 33.84 9.41 8.76
C TYR A 17 33.29 8.82 7.44
N GLU A 18 31.96 8.69 7.33
CA GLU A 18 31.33 8.15 6.12
C GLU A 18 31.60 9.01 4.87
N VAL A 19 31.49 10.33 5.02
CA VAL A 19 31.76 11.28 3.93
C VAL A 19 33.22 11.20 3.47
N ALA A 20 34.16 11.14 4.40
CA ALA A 20 35.58 11.06 4.08
C ALA A 20 35.95 9.77 3.33
N VAL A 21 35.43 8.64 3.80
CA VAL A 21 35.62 7.34 3.12
C VAL A 21 35.04 7.34 1.71
N ASP A 22 33.83 7.89 1.51
CA ASP A 22 33.19 7.94 0.20
C ASP A 22 33.96 8.83 -0.78
N GLN A 23 34.45 9.96 -0.33
CA GLN A 23 35.26 10.88 -1.13
C GLN A 23 36.62 10.26 -1.52
N ALA A 24 37.30 9.61 -0.59
CA ALA A 24 38.56 8.93 -0.85
C ALA A 24 38.40 7.80 -1.86
N VAL A 25 37.38 6.95 -1.69
CA VAL A 25 37.07 5.86 -2.64
C VAL A 25 36.74 6.42 -4.04
N ALA A 26 35.95 7.50 -4.11
CA ALA A 26 35.60 8.15 -5.38
C ALA A 26 36.81 8.79 -6.07
N ALA A 27 37.80 9.28 -5.30
CA ALA A 27 39.03 9.89 -5.80
C ALA A 27 40.11 8.82 -6.15
N GLY A 28 39.95 7.58 -5.71
CA GLY A 28 40.95 6.53 -5.82
C GLY A 28 42.12 6.69 -4.85
N GLU A 29 41.91 7.41 -3.77
CA GLU A 29 42.84 7.64 -2.66
C GLU A 29 42.69 6.54 -1.60
N ASP A 30 43.65 6.44 -0.66
CA ASP A 30 43.55 5.46 0.43
C ASP A 30 42.50 5.93 1.45
N PRO A 31 41.43 5.15 1.68
CA PRO A 31 40.40 5.51 2.65
C PRO A 31 40.92 5.61 4.10
N LEU A 32 41.98 4.92 4.44
CA LEU A 32 42.58 4.95 5.79
C LEU A 32 43.17 6.34 6.10
N GLU A 33 43.90 6.95 5.17
CA GLU A 33 44.43 8.31 5.39
C GLU A 33 43.30 9.35 5.58
N ALA A 34 42.18 9.18 4.89
CA ALA A 34 41.03 10.07 5.02
C ALA A 34 40.32 9.90 6.39
N VAL A 35 40.26 8.71 6.91
CA VAL A 35 39.70 8.38 8.23
C VAL A 35 40.56 8.94 9.36
N GLU A 36 41.88 8.76 9.27
CA GLU A 36 42.84 9.32 10.25
C GLU A 36 42.68 10.83 10.33
N ALA A 37 42.54 11.52 9.23
CA ALA A 37 42.33 12.97 9.18
C ALA A 37 41.02 13.41 9.90
N VAL A 38 39.96 12.63 9.79
CA VAL A 38 38.69 12.89 10.50
C VAL A 38 38.86 12.68 12.01
N PHE A 39 39.55 11.62 12.42
CA PHE A 39 39.78 11.36 13.84
C PHE A 39 40.67 12.45 14.44
N ASP A 40 41.70 12.92 13.76
CA ASP A 40 42.54 14.01 14.19
C ASP A 40 41.79 15.36 14.32
N GLU A 41 40.69 15.55 13.55
CA GLU A 41 39.86 16.75 13.63
C GLU A 41 38.88 16.72 14.80
N PHE A 42 38.28 15.56 15.10
CA PHE A 42 37.17 15.43 16.03
C PHE A 42 37.57 14.89 17.41
N LEU A 43 38.69 14.18 17.52
CA LEU A 43 39.12 13.53 18.74
C LEU A 43 40.41 14.17 19.26
N LEU A 44 40.51 14.29 20.60
CA LEU A 44 41.72 14.76 21.27
C LEU A 44 42.84 13.73 21.23
N ALA A 45 42.46 12.46 21.22
CA ALA A 45 43.34 11.31 21.00
C ALA A 45 42.53 10.09 20.60
N TRP A 46 43.11 9.20 19.81
CA TRP A 46 42.44 7.97 19.39
C TRP A 46 43.43 6.83 19.14
N ASP A 47 42.97 5.61 19.21
CA ASP A 47 43.72 4.40 18.92
C ASP A 47 42.81 3.26 18.51
N ASP A 48 43.22 2.43 17.56
CA ASP A 48 42.43 1.28 17.07
C ASP A 48 43.10 -0.09 17.33
N ASP A 49 44.46 -0.17 17.33
CA ASP A 49 45.18 -1.41 17.47
C ASP A 49 46.51 -1.29 18.30
N GLY A 50 46.77 -0.16 18.94
CA GLY A 50 48.00 0.12 19.67
C GLY A 50 48.33 -0.86 20.78
N GLY A 51 47.31 -1.60 21.29
CA GLY A 51 47.50 -2.68 22.27
C GLY A 51 47.88 -4.02 21.65
N GLY A 52 47.89 -4.10 20.31
CA GLY A 52 48.23 -5.30 19.52
C GLY A 52 47.02 -6.24 19.30
N GLY A 53 46.84 -6.70 18.08
CA GLY A 53 45.77 -7.61 17.70
C GLY A 53 44.41 -6.92 17.59
N LEU A 54 43.48 -7.23 18.49
CA LEU A 54 42.13 -6.62 18.55
C LEU A 54 42.00 -5.69 19.75
N THR A 55 43.12 -5.16 20.28
CA THR A 55 43.16 -4.37 21.49
C THR A 55 43.60 -2.94 21.19
N ALA A 56 42.77 -1.97 21.47
CA ALA A 56 43.12 -0.56 21.45
C ALA A 56 43.74 -0.15 22.81
N ALA A 57 44.83 0.61 22.81
CA ALA A 57 45.52 1.10 24.01
C ALA A 57 45.86 2.58 23.84
N LEU A 58 45.23 3.45 24.60
CA LEU A 58 45.32 4.90 24.47
C LEU A 58 45.88 5.53 25.74
N GLU A 59 46.93 6.34 25.58
CA GLU A 59 47.47 7.21 26.63
C GLU A 59 47.18 8.67 26.24
N PHE A 60 46.53 9.40 27.11
CA PHE A 60 46.15 10.79 26.85
C PHE A 60 46.47 11.67 28.07
N GLU A 61 47.20 12.76 27.84
CA GLU A 61 47.48 13.76 28.85
C GLU A 61 46.33 14.76 28.92
N VAL A 62 45.59 14.79 30.04
CA VAL A 62 44.44 15.66 30.27
C VAL A 62 44.89 17.13 30.32
N PRO A 63 44.53 17.98 29.35
CA PRO A 63 45.06 19.33 29.23
C PRO A 63 44.50 20.31 30.25
N ALA A 64 43.35 20.05 30.85
CA ALA A 64 42.69 20.91 31.83
C ALA A 64 41.66 20.12 32.64
N ASP A 65 41.25 20.68 33.79
CA ASP A 65 40.14 20.14 34.56
C ASP A 65 38.83 20.28 33.75
N GLY A 66 38.10 19.19 33.57
CA GLY A 66 36.87 19.17 32.79
C GLY A 66 36.29 17.78 32.62
N ASP A 67 35.14 17.73 31.94
CA ASP A 67 34.49 16.47 31.58
C ASP A 67 34.96 16.05 30.17
N TYR A 68 35.42 14.82 30.08
CA TYR A 68 35.86 14.21 28.80
C TYR A 68 35.00 13.00 28.50
N ARG A 69 34.78 12.74 27.21
CA ARG A 69 34.06 11.57 26.74
C ARG A 69 35.03 10.55 26.17
N LEU A 70 34.93 9.32 26.64
CA LEU A 70 35.60 8.18 26.04
C LEU A 70 34.62 7.50 25.08
N LEU A 71 34.97 7.43 23.78
CA LEU A 71 34.21 6.76 22.75
C LEU A 71 34.84 5.39 22.49
N VAL A 72 34.04 4.33 22.61
CA VAL A 72 34.44 2.96 22.31
C VAL A 72 33.51 2.43 21.22
N GLY A 73 34.04 2.13 20.06
CA GLY A 73 33.31 1.61 18.93
C GLY A 73 33.91 0.33 18.38
N GLY A 74 33.10 -0.49 17.73
CA GLY A 74 33.57 -1.60 16.91
C GLY A 74 34.15 -1.10 15.59
N ALA A 75 35.13 -1.82 15.02
CA ALA A 75 35.64 -1.50 13.70
C ALA A 75 34.52 -1.72 12.65
N SER A 76 34.24 -0.69 11.84
CA SER A 76 33.34 -0.78 10.72
C SER A 76 34.12 -0.84 9.42
N SER A 77 33.84 -1.82 8.55
CA SER A 77 34.40 -1.85 7.22
C SER A 77 33.30 -1.76 6.16
N LYS A 78 33.49 -0.94 5.14
CA LYS A 78 32.62 -0.89 3.95
C LYS A 78 32.55 -2.21 3.15
N LEU A 79 33.41 -3.17 3.48
CA LEU A 79 33.47 -4.49 2.81
C LEU A 79 32.67 -5.58 3.52
N GLY A 80 31.89 -5.23 4.57
CA GLY A 80 30.93 -6.16 5.15
C GLY A 80 31.05 -6.35 6.66
N GLY A 81 30.57 -5.39 7.42
CA GLY A 81 30.13 -5.61 8.76
C GLY A 81 30.81 -4.78 9.83
N GLN A 82 30.02 -4.29 10.75
CA GLN A 82 30.49 -3.80 12.06
C GLN A 82 30.93 -5.02 12.88
N THR A 83 32.07 -4.91 13.56
CA THR A 83 32.49 -5.92 14.53
C THR A 83 31.74 -5.69 15.85
N PHE A 84 31.17 -6.76 16.37
CA PHE A 84 30.47 -6.75 17.66
C PHE A 84 31.11 -7.80 18.57
N GLY A 85 31.08 -7.55 19.86
CA GLY A 85 31.60 -8.49 20.85
C GLY A 85 31.62 -7.90 22.24
N ASP A 86 31.86 -8.74 23.23
CA ASP A 86 32.14 -8.28 24.57
C ASP A 86 33.51 -7.64 24.62
N TYR A 87 33.63 -6.51 25.32
CA TYR A 87 34.91 -5.86 25.55
C TYR A 87 35.18 -5.66 27.04
N ARG A 88 36.43 -5.64 27.39
CA ARG A 88 36.91 -5.26 28.73
C ARG A 88 37.60 -3.91 28.60
N LEU A 89 37.07 -2.90 29.29
CA LEU A 89 37.66 -1.58 29.35
C LEU A 89 38.40 -1.43 30.69
N LEU A 90 39.67 -1.05 30.60
CA LEU A 90 40.47 -0.66 31.77
C LEU A 90 40.77 0.83 31.66
N LEU A 91 40.46 1.58 32.71
CA LEU A 91 40.76 3.00 32.82
C LEU A 91 41.66 3.20 34.02
N GLY A 92 42.73 3.97 33.85
CA GLY A 92 43.62 4.32 34.93
C GLY A 92 44.08 5.78 34.80
N LEU A 93 44.09 6.51 35.89
CA LEU A 93 44.68 7.83 36.00
C LEU A 93 46.09 7.66 36.60
N ASP A 94 47.11 8.19 35.92
CA ASP A 94 48.53 8.04 36.33
C ASP A 94 48.96 6.58 36.57
N THR A 95 48.38 5.65 35.81
CA THR A 95 48.56 4.20 35.97
C THR A 95 48.96 3.54 34.67
N PRO A 96 50.21 3.64 34.20
CA PRO A 96 50.65 3.12 32.89
C PRO A 96 50.51 1.60 32.74
N GLN A 97 50.37 0.84 33.84
CA GLN A 97 50.11 -0.61 33.80
C GLN A 97 48.79 -0.98 33.14
N VAL A 98 47.86 -0.04 33.00
CA VAL A 98 46.60 -0.25 32.26
C VAL A 98 46.86 -0.58 30.78
N LEU A 99 47.91 0.02 30.19
CA LEU A 99 48.28 -0.22 28.78
C LEU A 99 48.79 -1.65 28.52
N GLU A 100 49.32 -2.32 29.58
CA GLU A 100 49.76 -3.71 29.49
C GLU A 100 48.62 -4.72 29.65
N GLY A 101 47.39 -4.25 29.96
CA GLY A 101 46.20 -5.09 30.13
C GLY A 101 46.13 -5.87 31.45
N ASP A 102 47.16 -5.78 32.27
CA ASP A 102 47.35 -6.59 33.49
C ASP A 102 47.10 -5.82 34.79
N ALA A 103 46.60 -4.58 34.72
CA ALA A 103 46.32 -3.76 35.88
C ALA A 103 45.22 -4.38 36.76
N GLU A 104 45.51 -4.54 38.07
CA GLU A 104 44.48 -4.92 39.03
C GLU A 104 43.64 -3.71 39.44
N PRO A 105 42.30 -3.83 39.48
CA PRO A 105 41.41 -2.74 39.90
C PRO A 105 41.71 -2.35 41.33
N THR A 106 42.10 -1.10 41.60
CA THR A 106 42.48 -0.60 42.92
C THR A 106 41.28 -0.21 43.79
N GLY A 107 40.05 -0.38 43.33
CA GLY A 107 38.82 -0.16 44.11
C GLY A 107 38.40 1.31 44.29
N GLU A 108 39.12 2.29 43.77
CA GLU A 108 38.61 3.64 43.60
C GLU A 108 37.79 3.71 42.29
N THR A 109 36.48 3.80 42.44
CA THR A 109 35.56 3.91 41.32
C THR A 109 35.64 5.33 40.76
N ILE A 110 36.25 5.53 39.63
CA ILE A 110 35.88 6.67 38.80
C ILE A 110 34.38 6.45 38.48
N ALA A 111 33.54 7.44 38.77
CA ALA A 111 32.11 7.32 38.49
C ALA A 111 31.94 7.14 36.98
N VAL A 112 31.94 5.89 36.54
CA VAL A 112 31.45 5.52 35.22
C VAL A 112 29.94 5.67 35.30
N VAL A 113 29.41 6.68 34.65
CA VAL A 113 27.97 6.71 34.37
C VAL A 113 27.71 5.47 33.54
N ASP A 114 27.03 4.49 34.14
CA ASP A 114 26.60 3.27 33.46
C ASP A 114 25.91 3.65 32.13
N VAL A 115 26.64 3.49 31.05
CA VAL A 115 25.96 3.17 29.80
C VAL A 115 25.55 1.72 30.01
N GLU A 116 24.26 1.50 30.28
CA GLU A 116 23.67 0.17 30.34
C GLU A 116 24.00 -0.57 29.03
N ALA A 117 25.14 -1.24 28.98
CA ALA A 117 25.31 -2.40 28.14
C ALA A 117 24.43 -3.46 28.79
N THR A 118 23.16 -3.46 28.49
CA THR A 118 22.28 -4.57 28.85
C THR A 118 22.94 -5.81 28.27
N PRO A 119 23.39 -6.77 29.04
CA PRO A 119 23.87 -8.03 28.49
C PRO A 119 22.75 -8.57 27.60
N PRO A 120 23.07 -9.18 26.45
CA PRO A 120 22.05 -9.77 25.61
C PRO A 120 21.30 -10.81 26.44
N GLY A 121 20.16 -10.42 26.98
CA GLY A 121 19.38 -11.31 27.83
C GLY A 121 18.95 -12.51 26.99
N VAL A 122 19.21 -13.69 27.55
CA VAL A 122 18.59 -14.92 27.09
C VAL A 122 17.09 -14.77 27.32
N GLY A 123 16.32 -14.49 26.27
CA GLY A 123 14.89 -14.28 26.37
C GLY A 123 14.12 -15.34 25.60
N VAL A 124 13.08 -15.83 26.23
CA VAL A 124 12.12 -16.72 25.60
C VAL A 124 10.80 -15.99 25.46
N GLN A 125 10.28 -15.94 24.25
CA GLN A 125 8.96 -15.39 23.93
C GLN A 125 7.97 -16.52 23.73
N GLU A 126 6.78 -16.37 24.31
CA GLU A 126 5.65 -17.28 24.10
C GLU A 126 4.61 -16.60 23.22
N ILE A 127 4.19 -17.29 22.15
CA ILE A 127 3.20 -16.82 21.19
C ILE A 127 2.12 -17.87 21.07
N LEU A 128 0.87 -17.48 21.27
CA LEU A 128 -0.30 -18.31 21.07
C LEU A 128 -0.97 -17.93 19.75
N GLY A 129 -1.39 -18.93 18.98
CA GLY A 129 -2.06 -18.70 17.70
C GLY A 129 -2.92 -19.87 17.27
N SER A 130 -3.56 -19.74 16.11
CA SER A 130 -4.39 -20.78 15.52
C SER A 130 -4.17 -20.87 14.02
N LEU A 131 -4.26 -22.10 13.48
CA LEU A 131 -4.29 -22.35 12.04
C LEU A 131 -5.64 -22.99 11.68
N THR A 132 -6.25 -22.50 10.62
CA THR A 132 -7.52 -22.99 10.07
C THR A 132 -7.32 -23.44 8.62
N PRO A 133 -8.24 -24.21 8.03
CA PRO A 133 -8.13 -24.59 6.61
C PRO A 133 -8.06 -23.39 5.66
N GLU A 134 -8.68 -22.26 6.02
CA GLU A 134 -8.65 -21.02 5.26
C GLU A 134 -7.33 -20.25 5.46
N LYS A 135 -6.74 -20.36 6.66
CA LYS A 135 -5.46 -19.76 7.04
C LYS A 135 -4.52 -20.86 7.55
N ALA A 136 -4.05 -21.69 6.64
CA ALA A 136 -3.20 -22.85 6.94
C ALA A 136 -1.72 -22.48 7.20
N THR A 137 -1.35 -21.23 7.02
CA THR A 137 0.02 -20.74 7.17
C THR A 137 0.02 -19.35 7.79
N THR A 138 0.98 -19.10 8.69
CA THR A 138 1.27 -17.76 9.22
C THR A 138 2.78 -17.55 9.27
N PHE A 139 3.22 -16.30 9.33
CA PHE A 139 4.63 -15.96 9.33
C PHE A 139 4.95 -15.06 10.51
N LEU A 140 6.13 -15.29 11.12
CA LEU A 140 6.72 -14.38 12.08
C LEU A 140 8.00 -13.82 11.50
N ARG A 141 8.22 -12.54 11.73
CA ARG A 141 9.45 -11.86 11.31
C ARG A 141 10.43 -11.83 12.48
N PHE A 142 11.67 -12.18 12.18
CA PHE A 142 12.78 -12.06 13.10
C PHE A 142 13.84 -11.11 12.56
N ASN A 143 14.51 -10.43 13.48
CA ASN A 143 15.61 -9.54 13.16
C ASN A 143 16.49 -9.40 14.43
N ARG A 144 17.60 -8.67 14.37
CA ARG A 144 18.50 -8.39 15.49
C ARG A 144 19.30 -9.59 15.99
N PHE A 145 19.58 -10.56 15.13
CA PHE A 145 20.54 -11.60 15.45
C PHE A 145 21.96 -11.08 15.29
N ARG A 146 22.84 -11.54 16.17
CA ARG A 146 24.28 -11.32 16.13
C ARG A 146 24.97 -12.54 15.53
N GLU A 147 26.23 -12.38 15.15
CA GLU A 147 27.07 -13.53 14.82
C GLU A 147 27.08 -14.54 15.97
N ASP A 148 27.01 -15.82 15.63
CA ASP A 148 26.91 -16.96 16.54
C ASP A 148 25.67 -17.03 17.44
N ASP A 149 24.71 -16.08 17.33
CA ASP A 149 23.39 -16.24 17.97
C ASP A 149 22.73 -17.53 17.45
N THR A 150 22.20 -18.31 18.37
CA THR A 150 21.46 -19.52 18.03
C THR A 150 19.98 -19.35 18.38
N LEU A 151 19.14 -19.38 17.34
CA LEU A 151 17.69 -19.38 17.46
C LEU A 151 17.20 -20.79 17.82
N TYR A 152 16.38 -20.89 18.85
CA TYR A 152 15.68 -22.09 19.26
C TYR A 152 14.19 -21.85 19.16
N VAL A 153 13.49 -22.78 18.52
CA VAL A 153 12.03 -22.70 18.31
C VAL A 153 11.39 -24.03 18.72
N TYR A 154 10.32 -23.93 19.49
CA TYR A 154 9.48 -25.04 19.87
C TYR A 154 8.02 -24.68 19.59
N LEU A 155 7.33 -25.49 18.81
CA LEU A 155 5.94 -25.30 18.42
C LEU A 155 5.16 -26.56 18.74
N GLU A 156 4.12 -26.45 19.55
CA GLU A 156 3.23 -27.55 19.89
C GLU A 156 1.77 -27.23 19.54
N ALA A 157 1.05 -28.24 19.07
CA ALA A 157 -0.40 -28.15 18.92
C ALA A 157 -1.07 -28.26 20.29
N THR A 158 -1.95 -27.32 20.62
CA THR A 158 -2.69 -27.30 21.89
C THR A 158 -4.15 -27.70 21.75
N SER A 159 -4.68 -27.68 20.53
CA SER A 159 -6.04 -28.15 20.23
C SER A 159 -6.18 -28.69 18.80
N GLY A 160 -7.32 -29.30 18.50
CA GLY A 160 -7.65 -29.80 17.16
C GLY A 160 -6.86 -31.04 16.74
N ASP A 161 -6.69 -31.20 15.43
CA ASP A 161 -5.88 -32.23 14.79
C ASP A 161 -4.61 -31.66 14.15
N LEU A 162 -4.20 -30.44 14.58
CA LEU A 162 -3.07 -29.72 14.04
C LEU A 162 -1.79 -30.54 14.11
N ILE A 163 -1.14 -30.70 12.98
CA ILE A 163 0.22 -31.20 12.84
C ILE A 163 1.08 -30.03 12.37
N PRO A 164 1.81 -29.37 13.28
CA PRO A 164 2.53 -28.15 12.95
C PRO A 164 3.82 -28.44 12.17
N VAL A 165 4.13 -27.57 11.22
CA VAL A 165 5.39 -27.55 10.46
C VAL A 165 5.99 -26.17 10.60
N ILE A 166 7.30 -26.08 10.81
CA ILE A 166 8.02 -24.82 10.85
C ILE A 166 9.14 -24.79 9.83
N GLU A 167 9.34 -23.63 9.22
CA GLU A 167 10.43 -23.40 8.29
C GLU A 167 11.03 -22.01 8.50
N LEU A 168 12.34 -21.96 8.81
CA LEU A 168 13.10 -20.71 8.82
C LEU A 168 13.52 -20.35 7.41
N GLN A 169 13.26 -19.11 7.01
CA GLN A 169 13.55 -18.57 5.69
C GLN A 169 14.40 -17.30 5.83
N ASN A 170 15.24 -17.02 4.83
CA ASN A 170 16.00 -15.76 4.76
C ASN A 170 15.10 -14.59 4.28
N PHE A 171 15.67 -13.40 4.16
CA PHE A 171 14.97 -12.19 3.69
C PHE A 171 14.30 -12.38 2.31
N ALA A 172 14.87 -13.22 1.43
CA ALA A 172 14.32 -13.54 0.12
C ALA A 172 13.30 -14.70 0.13
N ARG A 173 12.80 -15.08 1.30
CA ARG A 173 11.85 -16.21 1.50
C ARG A 173 12.40 -17.56 1.03
N LYS A 174 13.74 -17.73 1.00
CA LYS A 174 14.34 -19.03 0.70
C LYS A 174 14.48 -19.84 1.99
N PRO A 175 14.09 -21.13 1.98
CA PRO A 175 14.24 -22.02 3.13
C PRO A 175 15.70 -22.16 3.57
N ILE A 176 15.94 -21.99 4.89
CA ILE A 176 17.24 -22.23 5.52
C ILE A 176 17.20 -23.53 6.33
N ARG A 177 16.16 -23.67 7.16
CA ARG A 177 16.00 -24.79 8.09
C ARG A 177 14.52 -25.11 8.30
N SER A 178 14.20 -26.39 8.51
CA SER A 178 12.79 -26.81 8.74
C SER A 178 12.72 -27.80 9.88
N GLY A 179 11.58 -27.78 10.59
CA GLY A 179 11.23 -28.75 11.63
C GLY A 179 9.93 -29.50 11.29
N ASN A 180 9.81 -30.75 11.75
CA ASN A 180 8.66 -31.66 11.58
C ASN A 180 8.21 -31.87 10.11
N ARG A 181 9.14 -31.92 9.16
CA ARG A 181 8.81 -32.21 7.74
C ARG A 181 8.13 -33.58 7.52
N SER A 182 8.20 -34.49 8.50
CA SER A 182 7.56 -35.79 8.39
C SER A 182 6.05 -35.75 8.53
N GLY A 183 5.48 -34.67 9.10
CA GLY A 183 4.04 -34.50 9.32
C GLY A 183 3.44 -35.54 10.24
N ARG A 184 4.17 -35.98 11.28
CA ARG A 184 3.73 -37.06 12.17
C ARG A 184 3.55 -36.67 13.62
N ASP A 185 4.22 -35.59 14.04
CA ASP A 185 4.30 -35.20 15.43
C ASP A 185 3.47 -33.93 15.69
N ALA A 186 2.83 -33.85 16.85
CA ALA A 186 2.12 -32.65 17.32
C ALA A 186 3.08 -31.56 17.78
N VAL A 187 4.38 -31.80 17.69
CA VAL A 187 5.45 -30.85 18.06
C VAL A 187 6.43 -30.69 16.90
N ALA A 188 6.79 -29.47 16.61
CA ALA A 188 7.87 -29.13 15.69
C ALA A 188 8.94 -28.34 16.42
N THR A 189 10.21 -28.68 16.22
CA THR A 189 11.36 -27.95 16.80
C THR A 189 12.34 -27.54 15.71
N LEU A 190 13.03 -26.41 15.95
CA LEU A 190 14.04 -25.89 15.05
C LEU A 190 15.17 -25.25 15.85
N GLN A 191 16.39 -25.44 15.38
CA GLN A 191 17.58 -24.78 15.88
C GLN A 191 18.41 -24.28 14.70
N TYR A 192 18.86 -23.03 14.76
CA TYR A 192 19.70 -22.45 13.74
C TYR A 192 20.66 -21.42 14.34
N THR A 193 21.96 -21.54 14.03
CA THR A 193 23.00 -20.58 14.42
C THR A 193 23.27 -19.64 13.26
N PHE A 194 23.21 -18.34 13.51
CA PHE A 194 23.45 -17.31 12.52
C PHE A 194 24.95 -17.12 12.29
N PRO A 195 25.44 -17.24 11.04
CA PRO A 195 26.87 -17.19 10.75
C PRO A 195 27.46 -15.77 10.72
N SER A 196 26.62 -14.74 10.72
CA SER A 196 27.02 -13.33 10.67
C SER A 196 25.91 -12.44 11.22
N ASP A 197 26.29 -11.28 11.72
CA ASP A 197 25.37 -10.17 11.98
C ASP A 197 25.20 -9.41 10.66
N ASP A 198 24.14 -9.75 9.94
CA ASP A 198 23.84 -9.15 8.65
C ASP A 198 22.67 -8.14 8.72
N GLY A 199 22.12 -7.90 9.90
CA GLY A 199 20.99 -7.00 10.14
C GLY A 199 19.72 -7.34 9.34
N GLN A 200 19.70 -8.50 8.67
CA GLN A 200 18.61 -8.88 7.77
C GLN A 200 17.40 -9.41 8.53
N ASN A 201 16.24 -9.33 7.87
CA ASN A 201 15.04 -9.98 8.36
C ASN A 201 15.06 -11.46 7.99
N TYR A 202 14.65 -12.29 8.94
CA TYR A 202 14.38 -13.71 8.76
C TYR A 202 12.90 -13.97 9.00
N TRP A 203 12.40 -15.03 8.40
CA TRP A 203 11.00 -15.38 8.50
C TRP A 203 10.86 -16.80 9.07
N LEU A 204 10.00 -16.96 10.04
CA LEU A 204 9.55 -18.28 10.47
C LEU A 204 8.17 -18.52 9.89
N GLU A 205 8.08 -19.43 8.97
CA GLU A 205 6.82 -19.94 8.47
C GLU A 205 6.30 -21.00 9.46
N ILE A 206 5.07 -20.82 9.90
CA ILE A 206 4.32 -21.78 10.71
C ILE A 206 3.17 -22.26 9.84
N ALA A 207 3.17 -23.54 9.50
CA ALA A 207 2.18 -24.13 8.62
C ALA A 207 1.54 -25.36 9.26
N SER A 208 0.34 -25.68 8.82
CA SER A 208 -0.31 -26.94 9.09
C SER A 208 0.03 -27.98 8.03
N TRP A 209 0.19 -29.24 8.45
CA TRP A 209 0.43 -30.34 7.52
C TRP A 209 -0.82 -30.68 6.72
N GLY A 210 -0.64 -30.98 5.43
CA GLY A 210 -1.70 -31.45 4.53
C GLY A 210 -1.85 -30.58 3.28
N GLU A 211 -2.68 -31.05 2.35
CA GLU A 211 -3.02 -30.33 1.11
C GLU A 211 -4.53 -30.40 0.87
N GLY A 212 -5.11 -29.30 0.42
CA GLY A 212 -6.53 -29.20 0.07
C GLY A 212 -7.45 -29.46 1.26
N GLU A 213 -8.41 -30.37 1.11
CA GLU A 213 -9.40 -30.72 2.16
C GLU A 213 -8.82 -31.51 3.35
N LYS A 214 -7.54 -31.88 3.30
CA LYS A 214 -6.85 -32.66 4.35
C LYS A 214 -5.88 -31.83 5.17
N VAL A 215 -6.01 -30.53 5.14
CA VAL A 215 -5.21 -29.62 5.96
C VAL A 215 -5.63 -29.78 7.42
N THR A 216 -4.65 -30.06 8.29
CA THR A 216 -4.89 -30.15 9.74
C THR A 216 -5.09 -28.75 10.34
N SER A 217 -5.83 -28.63 11.44
CA SER A 217 -6.17 -27.33 12.04
C SER A 217 -6.23 -27.40 13.56
N GLY A 218 -6.01 -26.26 14.20
CA GLY A 218 -6.07 -26.16 15.66
C GLY A 218 -5.25 -25.01 16.20
N ASP A 219 -5.26 -24.89 17.51
CA ASP A 219 -4.47 -23.88 18.23
C ASP A 219 -3.06 -24.43 18.46
N TYR A 220 -2.11 -23.50 18.56
CA TYR A 220 -0.72 -23.80 18.85
C TYR A 220 -0.14 -22.87 19.90
N ARG A 221 0.93 -23.37 20.56
CA ARG A 221 1.83 -22.63 21.42
C ARG A 221 3.22 -22.66 20.82
N LEU A 222 3.80 -21.50 20.61
CA LEU A 222 5.14 -21.32 20.08
C LEU A 222 6.04 -20.70 21.16
N LEU A 223 7.19 -21.31 21.41
CA LEU A 223 8.28 -20.73 22.18
C LEU A 223 9.43 -20.39 21.24
N VAL A 224 9.97 -19.20 21.38
CA VAL A 224 11.12 -18.71 20.63
C VAL A 224 12.14 -18.13 21.59
N GLY A 225 13.39 -18.52 21.47
CA GLY A 225 14.47 -17.99 22.28
C GLY A 225 15.78 -17.92 21.51
N VAL A 226 16.59 -16.93 21.84
CA VAL A 226 17.97 -16.79 21.32
C VAL A 226 18.94 -17.21 22.40
N ASN A 227 19.87 -18.10 22.05
CA ASN A 227 20.84 -18.68 22.98
C ASN A 227 20.20 -19.39 24.21
N ALA A 228 18.97 -19.90 24.04
CA ALA A 228 18.13 -20.51 25.07
C ALA A 228 17.78 -21.97 24.68
N PRO A 229 18.68 -22.93 24.81
CA PRO A 229 18.46 -24.31 24.39
C PRO A 229 17.31 -25.03 25.14
N GLU A 230 16.93 -24.56 26.33
CA GLU A 230 15.78 -25.03 27.10
C GLU A 230 14.45 -24.89 26.36
N VAL A 231 14.34 -23.96 25.41
CA VAL A 231 13.17 -23.81 24.54
C VAL A 231 12.78 -25.13 23.87
N LEU A 232 13.75 -25.94 23.46
CA LEU A 232 13.48 -27.21 22.79
C LEU A 232 12.77 -28.24 23.68
N THR A 233 12.73 -28.03 24.99
CA THR A 233 12.01 -28.90 25.93
C THR A 233 10.54 -28.52 26.13
N GLY A 234 10.12 -27.35 25.60
CA GLY A 234 8.78 -26.81 25.76
C GLY A 234 8.47 -26.23 27.15
N SER A 235 9.46 -26.16 28.04
CA SER A 235 9.32 -25.74 29.44
C SER A 235 10.22 -24.56 29.82
N ALA A 236 10.66 -23.78 28.87
CA ALA A 236 11.52 -22.62 29.10
C ALA A 236 10.76 -21.50 29.84
N ASP A 237 11.49 -20.78 30.71
CA ASP A 237 10.99 -19.60 31.40
C ASP A 237 10.88 -18.43 30.42
N THR A 238 9.73 -17.76 30.44
CA THR A 238 9.43 -16.63 29.53
C THR A 238 9.74 -15.27 30.17
N GLU A 239 10.28 -15.23 31.40
CA GLU A 239 10.64 -13.97 32.05
C GLU A 239 12.03 -13.48 31.63
N GLY A 240 12.05 -12.32 30.95
CA GLY A 240 13.25 -11.57 30.60
C GLY A 240 13.91 -11.98 29.28
N GLY A 241 14.52 -11.03 28.58
CA GLY A 241 15.35 -11.26 27.42
C GLY A 241 15.08 -10.35 26.22
N ARG A 242 15.92 -10.52 25.18
CA ARG A 242 15.83 -9.72 23.97
C ARG A 242 14.65 -10.17 23.12
N ASP A 243 13.75 -9.23 22.82
CA ASP A 243 12.63 -9.45 21.92
C ASP A 243 13.14 -9.50 20.45
N VAL A 244 13.12 -10.68 19.85
CA VAL A 244 13.52 -10.89 18.46
C VAL A 244 12.33 -11.07 17.51
N VAL A 245 11.15 -11.39 18.04
CA VAL A 245 9.91 -11.43 17.27
C VAL A 245 9.35 -10.02 17.19
N LEU A 246 9.11 -9.57 15.98
CA LEU A 246 8.60 -8.23 15.73
C LEU A 246 7.12 -8.30 15.35
N GLU A 247 6.30 -7.54 16.07
CA GLU A 247 4.90 -7.36 15.67
C GLU A 247 4.81 -6.59 14.34
N PRO A 248 3.76 -6.85 13.54
CA PRO A 248 3.49 -6.06 12.36
C PRO A 248 3.31 -4.58 12.70
N ILE A 249 3.91 -3.71 11.90
CA ILE A 249 3.70 -2.27 12.03
C ILE A 249 2.32 -1.93 11.44
N GLU A 250 1.45 -1.33 12.25
CA GLU A 250 0.19 -0.79 11.77
C GLU A 250 0.45 0.49 10.97
N VAL A 251 0.02 0.48 9.70
CA VAL A 251 0.08 1.64 8.80
C VAL A 251 -1.32 2.15 8.55
N ARG A 252 -1.64 3.33 9.05
CA ARG A 252 -2.91 3.99 8.83
C ARG A 252 -2.89 4.71 7.50
N VAL A 253 -3.81 4.35 6.61
CA VAL A 253 -3.89 4.88 5.24
C VAL A 253 -5.15 5.71 5.08
N GLY A 254 -5.02 6.87 4.49
CA GLY A 254 -6.13 7.75 4.13
C GLY A 254 -5.92 8.39 2.76
N THR A 255 -7.02 8.64 2.05
CA THR A 255 -7.01 9.25 0.73
C THR A 255 -8.06 10.34 0.63
N LYS A 256 -7.73 11.45 -0.03
CA LYS A 256 -8.64 12.51 -0.43
C LYS A 256 -8.69 12.60 -1.93
N VAL A 257 -9.90 12.81 -2.47
CA VAL A 257 -10.10 13.19 -3.87
C VAL A 257 -10.44 14.69 -3.90
N GLU A 258 -9.54 15.48 -4.46
CA GLU A 258 -9.68 16.93 -4.50
C GLU A 258 -10.36 17.39 -5.78
N GLN A 259 -10.12 16.70 -6.90
CA GLN A 259 -10.74 16.99 -8.18
C GLN A 259 -10.81 15.73 -9.05
N ILE A 260 -11.94 15.55 -9.73
CA ILE A 260 -12.02 14.68 -10.90
C ILE A 260 -11.73 15.52 -12.13
N VAL A 261 -10.70 15.14 -12.86
CA VAL A 261 -10.22 15.87 -14.07
C VAL A 261 -10.97 15.42 -15.30
N ASP A 262 -11.13 14.10 -15.47
CA ASP A 262 -11.81 13.46 -16.61
C ASP A 262 -12.42 12.12 -16.18
N VAL A 263 -13.56 11.77 -16.78
CA VAL A 263 -14.18 10.45 -16.67
C VAL A 263 -14.34 9.87 -18.07
N ASN A 264 -13.41 9.02 -18.47
CA ASN A 264 -13.42 8.42 -19.78
C ASN A 264 -14.20 7.12 -19.79
N GLN A 265 -15.46 7.22 -20.18
CA GLN A 265 -16.41 6.11 -20.23
C GLN A 265 -16.06 5.05 -21.28
N GLN A 266 -15.37 5.45 -22.37
CA GLN A 266 -14.99 4.53 -23.46
C GLN A 266 -13.79 3.66 -23.13
N SER A 267 -12.88 4.20 -22.32
CA SER A 267 -11.63 3.54 -21.92
C SER A 267 -11.67 3.06 -20.46
N GLU A 268 -12.82 3.20 -19.80
CA GLU A 268 -13.10 2.70 -18.45
C GLU A 268 -12.08 3.18 -17.40
N PHE A 269 -11.80 4.49 -17.38
CA PHE A 269 -10.98 5.11 -16.35
C PHE A 269 -11.51 6.48 -15.95
N PHE A 270 -11.12 6.93 -14.75
CA PHE A 270 -11.23 8.33 -14.35
C PHE A 270 -9.85 8.87 -13.97
N GLU A 271 -9.62 10.15 -14.24
CA GLU A 271 -8.42 10.88 -13.82
C GLU A 271 -8.76 11.78 -12.64
N ALA A 272 -7.97 11.67 -11.57
CA ALA A 272 -8.18 12.44 -10.35
C ALA A 272 -6.90 13.12 -9.88
N VAL A 273 -7.08 14.31 -9.32
CA VAL A 273 -6.14 14.97 -8.40
C VAL A 273 -6.54 14.56 -6.99
N GLY A 274 -5.59 14.06 -6.23
CA GLY A 274 -5.85 13.60 -4.88
C GLY A 274 -4.61 13.62 -4.00
N SER A 275 -4.83 13.32 -2.73
CA SER A 275 -3.77 13.20 -1.74
C SER A 275 -3.86 11.86 -1.04
N LEU A 276 -2.71 11.26 -0.77
CA LEU A 276 -2.55 10.05 0.04
C LEU A 276 -1.75 10.43 1.29
N GLN A 277 -2.21 9.99 2.44
CA GLN A 277 -1.47 10.07 3.70
C GLN A 277 -1.34 8.69 4.32
N MET A 278 -0.14 8.39 4.81
CA MET A 278 0.16 7.18 5.56
C MET A 278 0.81 7.56 6.88
N GLU A 279 0.38 6.93 7.97
CA GLU A 279 0.93 7.15 9.30
C GLU A 279 1.27 5.81 9.94
N TRP A 280 2.47 5.71 10.51
CA TRP A 280 2.90 4.52 11.27
C TRP A 280 3.90 4.92 12.35
N THR A 281 4.18 3.99 13.24
CA THR A 281 5.23 4.18 14.24
C THR A 281 6.23 3.03 14.11
N ASP A 282 7.48 3.37 13.77
CA ASP A 282 8.58 2.43 13.78
C ASP A 282 9.59 2.87 14.86
N PRO A 283 9.75 2.10 15.96
CA PRO A 283 10.71 2.44 17.01
C PRO A 283 12.15 2.55 16.53
N ALA A 284 12.48 1.93 15.41
CA ALA A 284 13.81 2.00 14.83
C ALA A 284 14.11 3.35 14.13
N LEU A 285 13.07 4.13 13.83
CA LEU A 285 13.19 5.49 13.31
C LEU A 285 13.16 6.54 14.44
N ALA A 286 13.04 6.11 15.71
CA ALA A 286 13.07 7.02 16.85
C ALA A 286 14.46 7.68 16.97
N PHE A 287 14.47 8.92 17.42
CA PHE A 287 15.71 9.68 17.60
C PHE A 287 15.63 10.57 18.84
N ASN A 288 16.78 10.99 19.37
CA ASN A 288 16.82 11.93 20.47
C ASN A 288 16.83 13.37 19.93
N PRO A 289 15.81 14.22 20.27
CA PRO A 289 15.75 15.61 19.85
C PRO A 289 16.97 16.45 20.27
N GLU A 290 17.59 16.13 21.38
CA GLU A 290 18.74 16.87 21.89
C GLU A 290 19.99 16.65 21.03
N THR A 291 20.13 15.46 20.43
CA THR A 291 21.28 15.13 19.59
C THR A 291 21.18 15.72 18.19
N CYS A 292 19.98 15.77 17.60
CA CYS A 292 19.81 16.39 16.26
C CYS A 292 19.52 17.88 16.32
N GLY A 293 19.24 18.46 17.50
CA GLY A 293 18.77 19.84 17.63
C GLY A 293 17.45 20.10 16.90
N CYS A 294 16.63 19.06 16.69
CA CYS A 294 15.41 19.10 15.92
C CYS A 294 14.25 18.43 16.66
N ASP A 295 13.08 19.06 16.64
CA ASP A 295 11.87 18.48 17.23
C ASP A 295 11.21 17.45 16.27
N VAL A 296 11.47 17.54 14.98
CA VAL A 296 10.93 16.68 13.92
C VAL A 296 11.92 16.62 12.76
N LYS A 297 12.20 15.45 12.23
CA LYS A 297 12.90 15.30 10.95
C LYS A 297 11.90 15.43 9.80
N SER A 298 12.18 16.30 8.83
CA SER A 298 11.32 16.54 7.67
C SER A 298 12.09 16.37 6.38
N PHE A 299 11.55 15.57 5.46
CA PHE A 299 12.08 15.35 4.12
C PHE A 299 11.05 15.83 3.09
N LEU A 300 11.50 16.46 2.02
CA LEU A 300 10.66 17.06 0.99
C LEU A 300 11.11 16.63 -0.41
N GLY A 301 10.17 16.33 -1.28
CA GLY A 301 10.45 15.97 -2.66
C GLY A 301 11.50 14.86 -2.80
N PRO A 302 12.61 15.09 -3.55
CA PRO A 302 13.65 14.07 -3.74
C PRO A 302 14.33 13.58 -2.45
N GLY A 303 14.26 14.38 -1.36
CA GLY A 303 14.77 13.97 -0.06
C GLY A 303 14.00 12.79 0.53
N VAL A 304 12.72 12.62 0.18
CA VAL A 304 11.92 11.44 0.57
C VAL A 304 12.46 10.19 -0.13
N ASP A 305 12.76 10.27 -1.42
CA ASP A 305 13.28 9.14 -2.20
C ASP A 305 14.66 8.70 -1.68
N GLN A 306 15.50 9.66 -1.31
CA GLN A 306 16.81 9.38 -0.69
C GLN A 306 16.65 8.70 0.67
N PHE A 307 15.74 9.17 1.51
CA PHE A 307 15.44 8.53 2.79
C PHE A 307 14.96 7.09 2.59
N VAL A 308 13.99 6.87 1.68
CA VAL A 308 13.48 5.52 1.36
C VAL A 308 14.61 4.60 0.91
N ALA A 309 15.51 5.08 0.06
CA ALA A 309 16.66 4.31 -0.42
C ALA A 309 17.68 3.99 0.71
N SER A 310 17.82 4.88 1.71
CA SER A 310 18.75 4.69 2.84
C SER A 310 18.20 3.76 3.93
N THR A 311 16.87 3.68 4.08
CA THR A 311 16.23 2.87 5.14
C THR A 311 16.01 1.40 4.76
N GLU A 312 16.46 0.99 3.59
CA GLU A 312 16.38 -0.37 3.02
C GLU A 312 15.00 -1.04 3.20
N SER A 313 14.76 -1.83 4.22
CA SER A 313 13.52 -2.63 4.35
C SER A 313 12.47 -2.03 5.30
N ARG A 314 12.62 -0.78 5.74
CA ARG A 314 11.72 -0.18 6.76
C ARG A 314 10.67 0.77 6.20
N TRP A 315 10.55 0.85 4.91
CA TRP A 315 9.54 1.64 4.22
C TRP A 315 8.31 0.79 3.92
N PRO A 316 7.07 1.23 4.23
CA PRO A 316 5.85 0.52 3.87
C PRO A 316 5.54 0.72 2.38
N ASP A 317 6.28 0.04 1.51
CA ASP A 317 6.10 0.10 0.07
C ASP A 317 4.66 -0.19 -0.34
N PHE A 318 4.13 0.63 -1.23
CA PHE A 318 2.76 0.51 -1.70
C PHE A 318 2.65 0.75 -3.22
N THR A 319 1.51 0.35 -3.75
CA THR A 319 1.11 0.66 -5.12
C THR A 319 -0.36 1.03 -5.19
N LEU A 320 -0.72 1.93 -6.09
CA LEU A 320 -2.10 2.17 -6.45
C LEU A 320 -2.52 1.06 -7.44
N GLN A 321 -3.26 0.06 -6.95
CA GLN A 321 -3.48 -1.21 -7.66
C GLN A 321 -4.23 -1.03 -8.98
N ASN A 322 -5.20 -0.12 -9.03
CA ASN A 322 -5.99 0.18 -10.22
C ASN A 322 -5.51 1.43 -10.97
N GLN A 323 -4.26 1.87 -10.71
CA GLN A 323 -3.63 2.95 -11.46
C GLN A 323 -3.41 2.55 -12.92
N GLN A 324 -3.72 3.45 -13.84
CA GLN A 324 -3.44 3.34 -15.26
C GLN A 324 -2.45 4.44 -15.69
N GLY A 325 -1.37 4.05 -16.37
CA GLY A 325 -0.34 5.00 -16.77
C GLY A 325 0.57 5.47 -15.63
N ASN A 326 1.14 6.67 -15.77
CA ASN A 326 2.08 7.23 -14.81
C ASN A 326 1.37 8.07 -13.74
N ARG A 327 1.77 7.91 -12.48
CA ARG A 327 1.40 8.79 -11.39
C ARG A 327 2.34 10.01 -11.40
N TRP A 328 1.78 11.20 -11.52
CA TRP A 328 2.52 12.44 -11.38
C TRP A 328 2.39 12.95 -9.95
N ILE A 329 3.48 12.86 -9.19
CA ILE A 329 3.56 13.35 -7.82
C ILE A 329 3.99 14.83 -7.89
N GLN A 330 3.08 15.72 -7.48
CA GLN A 330 3.31 17.16 -7.47
C GLN A 330 4.09 17.60 -6.24
N ASN A 331 3.83 16.94 -5.11
CA ASN A 331 4.41 17.24 -3.83
C ASN A 331 4.43 15.98 -2.98
N GLN A 332 5.55 15.72 -2.30
CA GLN A 332 5.66 14.64 -1.31
C GLN A 332 6.43 15.12 -0.10
N THR A 333 6.00 14.69 1.08
CA THR A 333 6.62 15.03 2.34
C THR A 333 6.67 13.81 3.26
N LEU A 334 7.73 13.71 4.03
CA LEU A 334 7.88 12.72 5.08
C LEU A 334 8.30 13.42 6.35
N THR A 335 7.62 13.17 7.46
CA THR A 335 7.96 13.71 8.77
C THR A 335 8.11 12.58 9.78
N ILE A 336 9.14 12.65 10.61
CA ILE A 336 9.44 11.67 11.64
C ILE A 336 9.52 12.39 12.98
N ALA A 337 8.70 11.98 13.93
CA ALA A 337 8.73 12.48 15.30
C ALA A 337 9.76 11.70 16.14
N PRO A 338 10.20 12.23 17.30
CA PRO A 338 11.23 11.62 18.12
C PRO A 338 10.94 10.19 18.59
N ASN A 339 9.66 9.84 18.73
CA ASN A 339 9.21 8.49 19.10
C ASN A 339 9.15 7.50 17.92
N GLY A 340 9.61 7.89 16.73
CA GLY A 340 9.52 7.09 15.52
C GLY A 340 8.15 7.13 14.82
N HIS A 341 7.21 7.98 15.27
CA HIS A 341 5.96 8.21 14.56
C HIS A 341 6.26 8.95 13.26
N THR A 342 5.87 8.33 12.17
CA THR A 342 6.20 8.77 10.80
C THR A 342 4.93 9.06 10.04
N THR A 343 4.89 10.19 9.36
CA THR A 343 3.80 10.60 8.48
C THR A 343 4.34 10.85 7.08
N TYR A 344 3.85 10.09 6.14
CA TYR A 344 4.07 10.29 4.71
C TYR A 344 2.85 10.93 4.09
N PHE A 345 3.06 11.93 3.25
CA PHE A 345 2.02 12.59 2.48
C PHE A 345 2.48 12.78 1.04
N GLU A 346 1.60 12.46 0.08
CA GLU A 346 1.80 12.80 -1.33
C GLU A 346 0.54 13.45 -1.92
N HIS A 347 0.74 14.41 -2.81
CA HIS A 347 -0.28 15.00 -3.65
C HIS A 347 0.00 14.59 -5.09
N PHE A 348 -0.98 13.93 -5.73
CA PHE A 348 -0.78 13.25 -7.00
C PHE A 348 -1.88 13.57 -8.01
N THR A 349 -1.55 13.37 -9.29
CA THR A 349 -2.51 13.28 -10.40
C THR A 349 -2.27 11.95 -11.11
N THR A 350 -3.32 11.16 -11.27
CA THR A 350 -3.23 9.88 -12.00
C THR A 350 -4.61 9.39 -12.45
N SER A 351 -4.61 8.46 -13.41
CA SER A 351 -5.82 7.79 -13.88
C SER A 351 -6.02 6.47 -13.15
N PHE A 352 -7.28 6.13 -12.86
CA PHE A 352 -7.69 4.91 -12.19
C PHE A 352 -8.66 4.12 -13.08
N GLN A 353 -8.39 2.84 -13.29
CA GLN A 353 -9.28 1.94 -13.99
C GLN A 353 -10.49 1.59 -13.11
N VAL A 354 -11.67 1.62 -13.69
CA VAL A 354 -12.96 1.31 -13.05
C VAL A 354 -13.86 0.59 -14.02
N ASP A 355 -14.60 -0.39 -13.52
CA ASP A 355 -15.64 -1.08 -14.29
C ASP A 355 -16.96 -0.30 -14.15
N PHE A 356 -17.37 0.41 -15.21
CA PHE A 356 -18.62 1.17 -15.21
C PHE A 356 -19.83 0.28 -15.50
N ASP A 357 -20.95 0.52 -14.81
CA ASP A 357 -22.26 -0.07 -15.13
C ASP A 357 -23.17 0.94 -15.82
N PHE A 358 -23.32 0.82 -17.13
CA PHE A 358 -24.16 1.71 -17.96
C PHE A 358 -25.57 1.18 -18.22
N ARG A 359 -26.06 0.15 -17.49
CA ARG A 359 -27.39 -0.42 -17.77
C ARG A 359 -28.47 0.64 -17.68
N GLN A 360 -28.39 1.55 -16.71
CA GLN A 360 -29.37 2.63 -16.47
C GLN A 360 -29.01 3.96 -17.14
N TYR A 361 -27.97 3.99 -17.99
CA TYR A 361 -27.53 5.21 -18.65
C TYR A 361 -28.67 5.95 -19.37
N PRO A 362 -28.83 7.27 -19.18
CA PRO A 362 -27.98 8.23 -18.46
C PRO A 362 -28.41 8.54 -17.01
N PHE A 363 -29.15 7.66 -16.35
CA PHE A 363 -29.60 7.79 -14.96
C PHE A 363 -28.74 6.93 -14.02
N ASP A 364 -27.58 6.54 -14.46
CA ASP A 364 -26.63 5.71 -13.76
C ASP A 364 -25.88 6.48 -12.68
N ALA A 365 -25.59 5.78 -11.58
CA ALA A 365 -24.60 6.16 -10.60
C ALA A 365 -23.43 5.18 -10.70
N GLN A 366 -22.20 5.69 -10.63
CA GLN A 366 -20.98 4.91 -10.78
C GLN A 366 -20.20 4.87 -9.47
N GLU A 367 -19.74 3.71 -9.08
CA GLU A 367 -18.83 3.57 -7.96
C GLU A 367 -17.38 3.72 -8.45
N LEU A 368 -16.73 4.80 -8.04
CA LEU A 368 -15.33 5.07 -8.34
C LEU A 368 -14.47 4.61 -7.17
N VAL A 369 -13.38 3.91 -7.45
CA VAL A 369 -12.53 3.31 -6.41
C VAL A 369 -11.06 3.65 -6.60
N ILE A 370 -10.37 3.88 -5.48
CA ILE A 370 -8.91 3.98 -5.39
C ILE A 370 -8.45 2.86 -4.46
N ARG A 371 -7.57 1.99 -4.94
CA ARG A 371 -7.04 0.86 -4.18
C ARG A 371 -5.56 1.04 -3.93
N VAL A 372 -5.17 1.04 -2.66
CA VAL A 372 -3.78 1.12 -2.22
C VAL A 372 -3.38 -0.24 -1.67
N ASP A 373 -2.52 -0.94 -2.38
CA ASP A 373 -2.01 -2.25 -1.97
C ASP A 373 -0.64 -2.13 -1.33
N SER A 374 -0.46 -2.77 -0.18
CA SER A 374 0.87 -2.98 0.38
C SER A 374 1.68 -3.89 -0.53
N LEU A 375 2.94 -3.53 -0.81
CA LEU A 375 3.89 -4.41 -1.49
C LEU A 375 4.53 -5.41 -0.52
N GLN A 376 4.45 -5.13 0.77
CA GLN A 376 4.96 -5.95 1.85
C GLN A 376 3.86 -6.84 2.44
N PRO A 377 4.20 -8.02 2.98
CA PRO A 377 3.23 -8.90 3.62
C PRO A 377 2.65 -8.29 4.91
N GLU A 378 1.45 -8.76 5.31
CA GLU A 378 0.75 -8.28 6.52
C GLU A 378 1.52 -8.57 7.82
N GLU A 379 2.40 -9.55 7.81
CA GLU A 379 3.28 -9.85 8.93
C GLU A 379 4.34 -8.75 9.15
N LEU A 380 4.52 -7.88 8.17
CA LEU A 380 5.44 -6.75 8.25
C LEU A 380 4.70 -5.43 8.42
N TYR A 381 3.73 -5.16 7.54
CA TYR A 381 2.90 -3.97 7.57
C TYR A 381 1.43 -4.33 7.39
N ARG A 382 0.62 -3.94 8.37
CA ARG A 382 -0.82 -4.13 8.35
C ARG A 382 -1.51 -2.79 8.18
N TYR A 383 -2.41 -2.69 7.20
CA TYR A 383 -3.15 -1.45 7.00
C TYR A 383 -4.32 -1.33 7.97
N ALA A 384 -4.59 -0.07 8.34
CA ALA A 384 -5.78 0.39 9.02
C ALA A 384 -6.25 1.70 8.37
N THR A 385 -7.48 2.06 8.56
CA THR A 385 -8.01 3.32 8.04
C THR A 385 -7.50 4.50 8.89
N LEU A 386 -7.02 5.55 8.22
CA LEU A 386 -6.69 6.83 8.86
C LEU A 386 -7.97 7.66 9.04
N GLU A 387 -8.48 7.67 10.26
CA GLU A 387 -9.70 8.43 10.59
C GLU A 387 -9.50 9.94 10.40
N GLY A 388 -10.52 10.59 9.82
CA GLY A 388 -10.54 12.05 9.64
C GLY A 388 -9.73 12.59 8.46
N PHE A 389 -9.05 11.74 7.69
CA PHE A 389 -8.34 12.16 6.48
C PHE A 389 -9.14 11.91 5.19
N GLY A 390 -10.15 11.03 5.18
CA GLY A 390 -11.02 10.82 4.02
C GLY A 390 -11.85 12.04 3.70
N GLU A 391 -11.81 12.54 2.44
CA GLU A 391 -12.61 13.66 1.98
C GLU A 391 -12.81 13.61 0.46
N ILE A 392 -13.96 14.07 0.01
CA ILE A 392 -14.24 14.34 -1.41
C ILE A 392 -14.61 15.81 -1.53
N SER A 393 -13.89 16.55 -2.37
CA SER A 393 -14.24 17.94 -2.63
C SER A 393 -15.42 18.00 -3.59
N ALA A 394 -16.59 18.32 -3.07
CA ALA A 394 -17.82 18.48 -3.86
C ALA A 394 -17.77 19.66 -4.86
N GLU A 395 -16.83 20.59 -4.68
CA GLU A 395 -16.74 21.82 -5.51
C GLU A 395 -16.00 21.61 -6.84
N HIS A 396 -15.25 20.53 -6.99
CA HIS A 396 -14.35 20.29 -8.12
C HIS A 396 -14.63 18.97 -8.86
N GLY A 397 -15.92 18.57 -8.91
CA GLY A 397 -16.36 17.49 -9.79
C GLY A 397 -16.28 17.92 -11.27
N GLU A 398 -16.11 16.97 -12.15
CA GLU A 398 -16.35 17.19 -13.57
C GLU A 398 -17.80 17.67 -13.76
N ASN A 399 -18.04 18.56 -14.75
CA ASN A 399 -19.37 19.13 -15.03
C ASN A 399 -20.46 18.09 -15.32
N GLU A 400 -20.10 16.83 -15.48
CA GLU A 400 -21.01 15.71 -15.79
C GLU A 400 -21.46 14.91 -14.57
N PHE A 401 -20.69 14.90 -13.47
CA PHE A 401 -20.98 14.10 -12.27
C PHE A 401 -21.02 14.95 -10.99
N VAL A 402 -21.86 14.52 -10.07
CA VAL A 402 -21.87 14.98 -8.69
C VAL A 402 -21.33 13.85 -7.83
N LEU A 403 -20.28 14.13 -7.07
CA LEU A 403 -19.69 13.18 -6.14
C LEU A 403 -20.50 13.20 -4.84
N THR A 404 -20.85 12.02 -4.38
CA THR A 404 -21.56 11.82 -3.11
C THR A 404 -20.82 10.79 -2.28
N ASP A 405 -21.22 10.62 -1.07
CA ASP A 405 -20.78 9.66 -0.06
C ASP A 405 -19.51 8.85 -0.42
N PHE A 406 -18.58 8.77 0.52
CA PHE A 406 -17.42 7.90 0.38
C PHE A 406 -17.38 6.86 1.50
N GLU A 407 -16.77 5.74 1.21
CA GLU A 407 -16.52 4.66 2.16
C GLU A 407 -15.05 4.26 2.10
N THR A 408 -14.50 3.89 3.27
CA THR A 408 -13.15 3.34 3.36
C THR A 408 -13.20 1.95 3.97
N SER A 409 -12.42 1.05 3.42
CA SER A 409 -12.33 -0.31 3.93
C SER A 409 -10.90 -0.85 3.82
N VAL A 410 -10.59 -1.84 4.67
CA VAL A 410 -9.32 -2.56 4.62
C VAL A 410 -9.61 -4.04 4.47
N SER A 411 -8.91 -4.69 3.56
CA SER A 411 -9.02 -6.12 3.30
C SER A 411 -7.64 -6.76 3.17
N SER A 412 -7.60 -8.09 3.37
CA SER A 412 -6.41 -8.91 3.15
C SER A 412 -6.48 -9.55 1.77
N GLU A 413 -5.44 -9.37 0.97
CA GLU A 413 -5.37 -9.88 -0.40
C GLU A 413 -4.28 -10.93 -0.55
N LYS A 414 -4.62 -12.08 -1.12
CA LYS A 414 -3.66 -13.14 -1.39
C LYS A 414 -3.00 -12.92 -2.75
N ARG A 415 -1.68 -12.72 -2.75
CA ARG A 415 -0.89 -12.60 -3.98
C ARG A 415 -0.61 -13.96 -4.63
N SER A 416 -0.19 -13.94 -5.90
CA SER A 416 0.14 -15.15 -6.67
C SER A 416 1.29 -15.98 -6.07
N ASN A 417 2.18 -15.36 -5.29
CA ASN A 417 3.27 -16.02 -4.56
C ASN A 417 2.84 -16.61 -3.21
N GLY A 418 1.54 -16.51 -2.86
CA GLY A 418 0.98 -17.01 -1.61
C GLY A 418 1.05 -16.02 -0.43
N ALA A 419 1.76 -14.92 -0.55
CA ALA A 419 1.83 -13.88 0.49
C ALA A 419 0.47 -13.19 0.65
N ILE A 420 0.10 -12.89 1.89
CA ILE A 420 -1.08 -12.09 2.22
C ILE A 420 -0.60 -10.65 2.42
N THR A 421 -1.22 -9.71 1.73
CA THR A 421 -0.90 -8.28 1.80
C THR A 421 -2.15 -7.48 2.12
N SER A 422 -2.01 -6.38 2.83
CA SER A 422 -3.13 -5.47 3.13
C SER A 422 -3.49 -4.61 1.94
N ARG A 423 -4.79 -4.39 1.72
CA ARG A 423 -5.36 -3.45 0.75
C ARG A 423 -6.24 -2.44 1.49
N PHE A 424 -6.01 -1.18 1.25
CA PHE A 424 -6.92 -0.09 1.58
C PHE A 424 -7.71 0.29 0.34
N THR A 425 -9.03 0.41 0.49
CA THR A 425 -9.94 0.82 -0.59
C THR A 425 -10.68 2.08 -0.16
N PHE A 426 -10.62 3.09 -1.00
CA PHE A 426 -11.43 4.30 -0.90
C PHE A 426 -12.41 4.29 -2.07
N SER A 427 -13.70 4.14 -1.79
CA SER A 427 -14.77 4.14 -2.79
C SER A 427 -15.68 5.35 -2.60
N PHE A 428 -16.20 5.87 -3.68
CA PHE A 428 -17.14 6.97 -3.67
C PHE A 428 -18.11 6.90 -4.86
N GLU A 429 -19.30 7.46 -4.67
CA GLU A 429 -20.35 7.43 -5.69
C GLU A 429 -20.30 8.71 -6.54
N ALA A 430 -20.32 8.52 -7.86
CA ALA A 430 -20.43 9.58 -8.86
C ALA A 430 -21.79 9.49 -9.56
N GLN A 431 -22.70 10.39 -9.21
CA GLN A 431 -24.03 10.49 -9.80
C GLN A 431 -23.99 11.40 -11.02
N ARG A 432 -24.56 10.93 -12.14
CA ARG A 432 -24.57 11.69 -13.38
C ARG A 432 -25.57 12.84 -13.33
N LEU A 433 -25.16 14.02 -13.83
CA LEU A 433 -26.02 15.18 -14.00
C LEU A 433 -26.98 14.99 -15.20
N VAL A 434 -28.18 14.57 -14.89
CA VAL A 434 -29.24 14.24 -15.89
C VAL A 434 -29.66 15.44 -16.74
N SER A 435 -29.52 16.66 -16.25
CA SER A 435 -29.96 17.88 -16.95
C SER A 435 -29.39 18.03 -18.36
N TYR A 436 -28.11 17.70 -18.54
CA TYR A 436 -27.47 17.70 -19.87
C TYR A 436 -28.19 16.76 -20.86
N TYR A 437 -28.53 15.55 -20.41
CA TYR A 437 -29.17 14.52 -21.23
C TYR A 437 -30.62 14.85 -21.51
N VAL A 438 -31.31 15.46 -20.56
CA VAL A 438 -32.70 15.94 -20.80
C VAL A 438 -32.73 16.88 -21.99
N PHE A 439 -31.90 17.90 -22.02
CA PHE A 439 -31.93 18.90 -23.10
C PHE A 439 -31.30 18.39 -24.39
N ARG A 440 -30.27 17.61 -24.35
CA ARG A 440 -29.47 17.23 -25.52
C ARG A 440 -29.92 15.91 -26.16
N VAL A 441 -30.58 15.04 -25.39
CA VAL A 441 -31.05 13.73 -25.87
C VAL A 441 -32.58 13.65 -25.86
N PHE A 442 -33.21 13.82 -24.69
CA PHE A 442 -34.67 13.57 -24.57
C PHE A 442 -35.53 14.64 -25.25
N VAL A 443 -35.14 15.92 -25.25
CA VAL A 443 -35.88 16.98 -25.97
C VAL A 443 -35.85 16.76 -27.48
N PRO A 444 -34.73 16.50 -28.17
CA PRO A 444 -34.73 16.13 -29.59
C PRO A 444 -35.57 14.89 -29.90
N ILE A 445 -35.49 13.86 -29.07
CA ILE A 445 -36.31 12.66 -29.17
C ILE A 445 -37.80 13.02 -29.14
N LEU A 446 -38.22 13.81 -28.17
CA LEU A 446 -39.60 14.27 -28.03
C LEU A 446 -40.05 15.05 -29.27
N LEU A 447 -39.23 15.94 -29.81
CA LEU A 447 -39.53 16.69 -31.05
C LEU A 447 -39.70 15.78 -32.24
N ILE A 448 -38.86 14.75 -32.41
CA ILE A 448 -38.97 13.74 -33.45
C ILE A 448 -40.31 12.98 -33.34
N ILE A 449 -40.70 12.57 -32.11
CA ILE A 449 -41.99 11.94 -31.81
C ILE A 449 -43.15 12.86 -32.21
N MET A 450 -43.06 14.15 -31.79
CA MET A 450 -44.08 15.14 -32.10
C MET A 450 -44.23 15.38 -33.63
N VAL A 451 -43.13 15.51 -34.36
CA VAL A 451 -43.16 15.66 -35.83
C VAL A 451 -43.78 14.43 -36.46
N SER A 452 -43.43 13.23 -36.01
CA SER A 452 -44.06 12.00 -36.50
C SER A 452 -45.56 11.97 -36.22
N TRP A 453 -46.00 12.42 -35.02
CA TRP A 453 -47.43 12.50 -34.68
C TRP A 453 -48.18 13.54 -35.50
N ILE A 454 -47.61 14.72 -35.78
CA ILE A 454 -48.22 15.77 -36.61
C ILE A 454 -48.50 15.25 -38.03
N THR A 455 -47.74 14.28 -38.55
CA THR A 455 -48.00 13.71 -39.86
C THR A 455 -49.40 13.10 -39.99
N PHE A 456 -49.97 12.55 -38.92
CA PHE A 456 -51.31 11.96 -38.92
C PHE A 456 -52.42 12.98 -39.21
N PHE A 457 -52.20 14.28 -38.93
CA PHE A 457 -53.18 15.35 -39.24
C PHE A 457 -53.09 15.89 -40.66
N LEU A 458 -52.15 15.44 -41.48
CA LEU A 458 -52.06 15.80 -42.89
C LEU A 458 -53.06 14.97 -43.72
N LYS A 459 -53.82 15.59 -44.57
CA LYS A 459 -54.85 14.88 -45.43
C LYS A 459 -54.25 14.11 -46.58
N ASP A 460 -53.09 14.52 -47.11
CA ASP A 460 -52.41 13.89 -48.24
C ASP A 460 -51.42 12.82 -47.74
N TYR A 461 -51.73 11.57 -47.99
CA TYR A 461 -50.87 10.43 -47.64
C TYR A 461 -49.50 10.47 -48.36
N GLY A 462 -49.42 11.08 -49.56
CA GLY A 462 -48.14 11.28 -50.23
C GLY A 462 -47.17 12.16 -49.41
N ARG A 463 -47.67 13.30 -48.95
CA ARG A 463 -46.90 14.21 -48.05
C ARG A 463 -46.57 13.57 -46.70
N ARG A 464 -47.47 12.75 -46.17
CA ARG A 464 -47.19 12.00 -44.92
C ARG A 464 -45.98 11.08 -45.10
N ILE A 465 -45.88 10.36 -46.23
CA ILE A 465 -44.76 9.49 -46.54
C ILE A 465 -43.46 10.28 -46.63
N GLU A 466 -43.48 11.44 -47.32
CA GLU A 466 -42.30 12.31 -47.42
C GLU A 466 -41.80 12.79 -46.06
N VAL A 467 -42.69 13.32 -45.21
CA VAL A 467 -42.35 13.82 -43.87
C VAL A 467 -41.91 12.67 -42.96
N ALA A 468 -42.62 11.54 -42.96
CA ALA A 468 -42.27 10.38 -42.13
C ALA A 468 -40.90 9.78 -42.51
N THR A 469 -40.61 9.73 -43.84
CA THR A 469 -39.29 9.25 -44.31
C THR A 469 -38.18 10.23 -43.93
N GLY A 470 -38.42 11.55 -44.09
CA GLY A 470 -37.50 12.60 -43.66
C GLY A 470 -37.23 12.54 -42.15
N ASN A 471 -38.28 12.32 -41.34
CA ASN A 471 -38.16 12.17 -39.89
C ASN A 471 -37.38 10.93 -39.48
N LEU A 472 -37.57 9.78 -40.17
CA LEU A 472 -36.78 8.57 -39.96
C LEU A 472 -35.30 8.81 -40.28
N LEU A 473 -34.98 9.51 -41.38
CA LEU A 473 -33.59 9.85 -41.72
C LEU A 473 -32.97 10.81 -40.69
N LEU A 474 -33.74 11.79 -40.22
CA LEU A 474 -33.31 12.68 -39.16
C LEU A 474 -32.98 11.91 -37.87
N PHE A 475 -33.83 10.92 -37.54
CA PHE A 475 -33.60 10.08 -36.37
C PHE A 475 -32.32 9.21 -36.52
N ILE A 476 -32.07 8.65 -37.71
CA ILE A 476 -30.84 7.90 -37.99
C ILE A 476 -29.61 8.79 -37.82
N ALA A 477 -29.63 10.01 -38.37
CA ALA A 477 -28.54 10.97 -38.24
C ALA A 477 -28.30 11.36 -36.78
N PHE A 478 -29.38 11.56 -36.01
CA PHE A 478 -29.32 11.86 -34.59
C PHE A 478 -28.73 10.68 -33.81
N SER A 479 -29.12 9.43 -34.07
CA SER A 479 -28.57 8.25 -33.41
C SER A 479 -27.07 8.06 -33.68
N TRP A 480 -26.59 8.40 -34.89
CA TRP A 480 -25.16 8.37 -35.20
C TRP A 480 -24.38 9.43 -34.43
N SER A 481 -24.93 10.64 -34.30
CA SER A 481 -24.30 11.70 -33.52
C SER A 481 -24.15 11.35 -32.03
N LEU A 482 -25.10 10.60 -31.47
CA LEU A 482 -24.99 10.11 -30.09
C LEU A 482 -23.96 9.00 -29.97
N ALA A 483 -23.84 8.12 -30.95
CA ALA A 483 -22.93 6.97 -30.92
C ALA A 483 -21.44 7.36 -30.89
N GLU A 484 -21.06 8.58 -31.28
CA GLU A 484 -19.69 9.06 -31.22
C GLU A 484 -19.19 9.27 -29.77
N ASN A 485 -20.08 9.62 -28.86
CA ASN A 485 -19.75 9.90 -27.43
C ASN A 485 -20.16 8.75 -26.50
N TYR A 486 -20.50 7.60 -27.06
CA TYR A 486 -21.06 6.49 -26.30
C TYR A 486 -20.11 5.28 -26.27
N PRO A 487 -19.88 4.63 -25.12
CA PRO A 487 -19.03 3.44 -25.06
C PRO A 487 -19.67 2.28 -25.82
N ARG A 488 -18.84 1.45 -26.45
CA ARG A 488 -19.29 0.23 -27.14
C ARG A 488 -19.44 -0.90 -26.14
N LEU A 489 -20.66 -1.08 -25.64
CA LEU A 489 -20.98 -2.04 -24.61
C LEU A 489 -21.43 -3.39 -25.19
N GLY A 490 -21.14 -4.48 -24.49
CA GLY A 490 -21.60 -5.82 -24.83
C GLY A 490 -23.04 -6.13 -24.37
N TYR A 491 -23.73 -5.16 -23.77
CA TYR A 491 -25.09 -5.30 -23.24
C TYR A 491 -25.95 -4.08 -23.60
N LEU A 492 -27.28 -4.24 -23.49
CA LEU A 492 -28.27 -3.22 -23.83
C LEU A 492 -28.43 -2.25 -22.65
N THR A 493 -28.39 -0.94 -22.94
CA THR A 493 -28.66 0.12 -21.95
C THR A 493 -30.10 0.60 -22.04
N PHE A 494 -30.55 1.35 -21.03
CA PHE A 494 -31.84 2.02 -21.04
C PHE A 494 -31.99 2.93 -22.30
N LEU A 495 -30.96 3.73 -22.60
CA LEU A 495 -31.01 4.62 -23.77
C LEU A 495 -31.06 3.84 -25.08
N ASP A 496 -30.32 2.74 -25.22
CA ASP A 496 -30.36 1.88 -26.40
C ASP A 496 -31.76 1.30 -26.63
N ALA A 497 -32.41 0.85 -25.55
CA ALA A 497 -33.77 0.33 -25.63
C ALA A 497 -34.77 1.40 -26.07
N VAL A 498 -34.68 2.63 -25.55
CA VAL A 498 -35.49 3.77 -25.97
C VAL A 498 -35.25 4.07 -27.46
N MET A 499 -33.99 4.14 -27.89
CA MET A 499 -33.62 4.40 -29.28
C MET A 499 -34.11 3.30 -30.23
N ALA A 500 -33.97 2.04 -29.83
CA ALA A 500 -34.44 0.90 -30.65
C ALA A 500 -35.97 0.92 -30.84
N ILE A 501 -36.73 1.17 -29.78
CA ILE A 501 -38.20 1.28 -29.86
C ILE A 501 -38.61 2.45 -30.75
N MET A 502 -37.98 3.59 -30.60
CA MET A 502 -38.23 4.75 -31.44
C MET A 502 -37.94 4.47 -32.89
N PHE A 503 -36.84 3.79 -33.21
CA PHE A 503 -36.49 3.39 -34.55
C PHE A 503 -37.60 2.50 -35.16
N VAL A 504 -38.03 1.49 -34.41
CA VAL A 504 -39.08 0.57 -34.84
C VAL A 504 -40.41 1.31 -35.10
N ILE A 505 -40.83 2.17 -34.14
CA ILE A 505 -42.13 2.90 -34.30
C ILE A 505 -42.05 3.86 -35.48
N ASN A 506 -40.98 4.64 -35.66
CA ASN A 506 -40.83 5.54 -36.80
C ASN A 506 -40.83 4.77 -38.16
N ALA A 507 -40.16 3.63 -38.24
CA ALA A 507 -40.20 2.76 -39.43
C ALA A 507 -41.61 2.24 -39.69
N LEU A 508 -42.33 1.81 -38.65
CA LEU A 508 -43.72 1.36 -38.78
C LEU A 508 -44.65 2.48 -39.26
N VAL A 509 -44.44 3.74 -38.85
CA VAL A 509 -45.20 4.91 -39.34
C VAL A 509 -45.02 5.09 -40.87
N VAL A 510 -43.80 4.94 -41.37
CA VAL A 510 -43.56 5.00 -42.82
C VAL A 510 -44.32 3.88 -43.56
N VAL A 511 -44.17 2.63 -43.09
CA VAL A 511 -44.88 1.47 -43.68
C VAL A 511 -46.39 1.65 -43.62
N TYR A 512 -46.92 2.14 -42.51
CA TYR A 512 -48.34 2.43 -42.31
C TYR A 512 -48.86 3.47 -43.31
N ASN A 513 -48.17 4.59 -43.49
CA ASN A 513 -48.57 5.63 -44.45
C ASN A 513 -48.51 5.13 -45.89
N VAL A 514 -47.55 4.30 -46.26
CA VAL A 514 -47.51 3.64 -47.60
C VAL A 514 -48.70 2.69 -47.76
N TRP A 515 -49.08 1.95 -46.72
CA TRP A 515 -50.23 1.06 -46.76
C TRP A 515 -51.55 1.83 -46.87
N LEU A 516 -51.73 2.95 -46.16
CA LEU A 516 -52.91 3.83 -46.37
C LEU A 516 -52.98 4.41 -47.76
N LYS A 517 -51.88 4.89 -48.34
CA LYS A 517 -51.80 5.39 -49.67
C LYS A 517 -52.22 4.30 -50.68
N ARG A 518 -51.84 3.06 -50.47
CA ARG A 518 -52.26 1.92 -51.31
C ARG A 518 -53.74 1.62 -51.17
N MET A 519 -54.35 1.78 -49.99
CA MET A 519 -55.81 1.64 -49.79
C MET A 519 -56.58 2.74 -50.50
N GLU A 520 -56.14 4.00 -50.41
CA GLU A 520 -56.69 5.13 -51.17
C GLU A 520 -56.71 4.83 -52.70
N MET A 521 -55.55 4.40 -53.24
CA MET A 521 -55.42 4.03 -54.63
C MET A 521 -56.35 2.86 -55.08
N ARG A 522 -56.83 2.04 -54.14
CA ARG A 522 -57.77 0.94 -54.36
C ARG A 522 -59.22 1.35 -54.14
N GLY A 523 -59.51 2.64 -53.90
CA GLY A 523 -60.86 3.15 -53.68
C GLY A 523 -61.45 2.82 -52.31
N GLN A 524 -60.64 2.48 -51.32
CA GLN A 524 -61.06 2.15 -49.94
C GLN A 524 -60.90 3.34 -49.01
N GLU A 525 -61.17 4.55 -49.44
CA GLU A 525 -60.92 5.79 -48.70
C GLU A 525 -61.66 5.82 -47.36
N ALA A 526 -62.94 5.45 -47.27
CA ALA A 526 -63.72 5.47 -46.04
C ALA A 526 -63.19 4.49 -44.98
N LEU A 527 -62.54 3.38 -45.39
CA LEU A 527 -61.92 2.44 -44.46
C LEU A 527 -60.56 3.00 -43.95
N ALA A 528 -59.83 3.62 -44.90
CA ALA A 528 -58.55 4.26 -44.56
C ALA A 528 -58.73 5.40 -43.48
N GLU A 529 -59.71 6.26 -43.65
CA GLU A 529 -60.06 7.33 -42.70
C GLU A 529 -60.45 6.80 -41.31
N ARG A 530 -61.25 5.72 -41.25
CA ARG A 530 -61.61 5.11 -39.95
C ARG A 530 -60.40 4.55 -39.19
N ILE A 531 -59.51 3.89 -39.90
CA ILE A 531 -58.27 3.34 -39.30
C ILE A 531 -57.38 4.48 -38.87
N ASP A 532 -57.25 5.53 -39.65
CA ASP A 532 -56.45 6.71 -39.38
C ASP A 532 -56.89 7.43 -38.07
N THR A 533 -58.22 7.65 -37.93
CA THR A 533 -58.79 8.26 -36.72
C THR A 533 -58.46 7.47 -35.43
N VAL A 534 -58.40 6.15 -35.49
CA VAL A 534 -58.00 5.31 -34.36
C VAL A 534 -56.51 5.46 -34.04
N LEU A 535 -55.69 5.52 -35.08
CA LEU A 535 -54.24 5.61 -34.94
C LEU A 535 -53.75 6.99 -34.52
N ASP A 536 -54.49 8.07 -34.78
CA ASP A 536 -54.22 9.41 -34.26
C ASP A 536 -53.97 9.42 -32.77
N TRP A 537 -54.70 8.60 -32.03
CA TRP A 537 -54.57 8.46 -30.55
C TRP A 537 -53.82 7.21 -30.12
N ALA A 538 -53.85 6.13 -30.89
CA ALA A 538 -53.09 4.92 -30.57
C ALA A 538 -51.58 5.14 -30.66
N TYR A 539 -51.10 6.04 -31.53
CA TYR A 539 -49.70 6.37 -31.70
C TYR A 539 -49.04 6.94 -30.41
N PRO A 540 -49.52 8.06 -29.81
CA PRO A 540 -48.93 8.57 -28.59
C PRO A 540 -49.06 7.59 -27.41
N LEU A 541 -50.14 6.81 -27.35
CA LEU A 541 -50.33 5.77 -26.34
C LEU A 541 -49.30 4.64 -26.48
N ALA A 542 -48.97 4.26 -27.72
CA ALA A 542 -47.96 3.25 -27.99
C ALA A 542 -46.57 3.71 -27.49
N TYR A 543 -46.21 4.99 -27.66
CA TYR A 543 -44.96 5.53 -27.11
C TYR A 543 -44.96 5.54 -25.60
N ILE A 544 -46.03 6.00 -24.95
CA ILE A 544 -46.15 6.03 -23.52
C ILE A 544 -46.05 4.60 -22.94
N ALA A 545 -46.75 3.64 -23.54
CA ALA A 545 -46.74 2.26 -23.11
C ALA A 545 -45.34 1.61 -23.29
N SER A 546 -44.73 1.82 -24.46
CA SER A 546 -43.39 1.26 -24.72
C SER A 546 -42.30 1.89 -23.85
N PHE A 547 -42.34 3.21 -23.61
CA PHE A 547 -41.46 3.89 -22.69
C PHE A 547 -41.65 3.37 -21.25
N GLY A 548 -42.92 3.23 -20.81
CA GLY A 548 -43.24 2.67 -19.51
C GLY A 548 -42.70 1.24 -19.31
N LEU A 549 -42.78 0.40 -20.35
CA LEU A 549 -42.21 -0.95 -20.32
C LEU A 549 -40.68 -0.93 -20.21
N VAL A 550 -39.99 -0.01 -20.89
CA VAL A 550 -38.54 0.16 -20.78
C VAL A 550 -38.17 0.61 -19.38
N VAL A 551 -38.86 1.59 -18.82
CA VAL A 551 -38.63 2.02 -17.44
C VAL A 551 -38.81 0.86 -16.47
N LEU A 552 -39.88 0.09 -16.57
CA LEU A 552 -40.13 -1.08 -15.67
C LEU A 552 -39.09 -2.21 -15.83
N TRP A 553 -38.40 -2.25 -16.97
CA TRP A 553 -37.37 -3.27 -17.22
C TRP A 553 -36.01 -2.88 -16.63
N PHE A 554 -35.66 -1.59 -16.59
CA PHE A 554 -34.33 -1.12 -16.18
C PHE A 554 -34.30 -0.54 -14.77
N PHE A 555 -35.45 -0.18 -14.21
CA PHE A 555 -35.62 0.36 -12.86
C PHE A 555 -36.65 -0.45 -12.05
#